data_8c6145ce2b683c86f8479fa516506c9b
#
_entry.id   8c6145ce2b683c86f8479fa516506c9b
#
_cell.length_a   1.000
_cell.length_b   1.000
_cell.length_c   1.000
_cell.angle_alpha   90.00
_cell.angle_beta   90.00
_cell.angle_gamma   90.00
#
_symmetry.space_group_name_H-M   'P 1'
#
loop_
_entity.id
_entity.type
_entity.pdbx_description
1 polymer ?
#
loop_
_entity_poly.entity_id
_entity_poly.type
_entity_poly.pdbx_seq_one_letter_code
_entity_poly.pdbx_strand_id
1 'polypeptide(L)'
;ASLTQHADKAIPLLVGSTDEEARLYMVPGGAIDRIAAPAFAGALERAGLAPNAPNVYAQVRPNASPGDMLAALESDSTFRMPAQRYADNRAAVGAPTWNYQFAWQSPGFGGRLGAAHVVDVPYVFNTLASKQASPFLGGQGHQPLADTMFGHWLRFVKTGDPGWARYDLATRPTMRFDTRSAVVADPLADRRQLWAGKKFN
;
A
#
# COMPACT_ATOMS: atom_id res chain seq x y z
N ALA A 1 16.81 3.24 18.74
CA ALA A 1 17.86 3.26 17.73
C ALA A 1 17.22 3.56 16.38
N SER A 2 17.70 4.57 15.68
CA SER A 2 17.16 4.96 14.37
C SER A 2 17.42 3.84 13.36
N LEU A 3 16.39 3.40 12.62
CA LEU A 3 16.53 2.48 11.48
C LEU A 3 17.57 2.95 10.44
N THR A 4 17.92 4.25 10.47
CA THR A 4 18.91 4.86 9.59
C THR A 4 20.36 4.54 9.98
N GLN A 5 20.64 4.18 11.22
CA GLN A 5 22.01 3.92 11.69
C GLN A 5 22.52 2.51 11.37
N HIS A 6 21.63 1.57 11.06
CA HIS A 6 21.95 0.16 10.83
C HIS A 6 21.44 -0.37 9.48
N ALA A 7 21.00 0.52 8.56
CA ALA A 7 20.69 0.08 7.22
C ALA A 7 21.99 -0.36 6.55
N ASP A 8 22.19 -1.68 6.44
CA ASP A 8 23.25 -2.20 5.61
C ASP A 8 23.02 -1.71 4.18
N LYS A 9 23.83 -0.73 3.76
CA LYS A 9 23.72 -0.06 2.47
C LYS A 9 23.92 -1.02 1.30
N ALA A 10 24.50 -2.18 1.56
CA ALA A 10 24.80 -3.17 0.52
C ALA A 10 23.58 -4.07 0.20
N ILE A 11 22.65 -4.27 1.15
CA ILE A 11 21.54 -5.21 0.95
C ILE A 11 20.40 -4.53 0.17
N PRO A 12 20.02 -5.07 -1.01
CA PRO A 12 18.86 -4.58 -1.75
C PRO A 12 17.56 -4.74 -0.95
N LEU A 13 16.67 -3.75 -1.03
CA LEU A 13 15.34 -3.81 -0.42
C LEU A 13 14.26 -3.59 -1.47
N LEU A 14 13.28 -4.48 -1.50
CA LEU A 14 11.99 -4.32 -2.16
C LEU A 14 10.93 -4.13 -1.06
N VAL A 15 10.29 -2.98 -1.00
CA VAL A 15 9.32 -2.62 0.03
C VAL A 15 8.09 -1.98 -0.58
N GLY A 16 6.93 -2.16 0.03
CA GLY A 16 5.69 -1.55 -0.45
C GLY A 16 4.51 -1.90 0.44
N SER A 17 3.31 -1.61 -0.05
CA SER A 17 2.04 -1.91 0.60
C SER A 17 0.94 -2.11 -0.43
N THR A 18 -0.20 -2.60 0.01
CA THR A 18 -1.42 -2.53 -0.78
C THR A 18 -2.08 -1.14 -0.65
N ASP A 19 -3.00 -0.80 -1.57
CA ASP A 19 -3.66 0.51 -1.55
C ASP A 19 -4.62 0.69 -0.37
N GLU A 20 -5.21 -0.40 0.12
CA GLU A 20 -6.35 -0.36 1.02
C GLU A 20 -6.24 -1.38 2.17
N GLU A 21 -5.05 -1.50 2.75
CA GLU A 21 -4.66 -2.49 3.76
C GLU A 21 -5.72 -2.74 4.83
N ALA A 22 -6.22 -1.69 5.47
CA ALA A 22 -7.13 -1.80 6.61
C ALA A 22 -8.52 -2.35 6.26
N ARG A 23 -8.88 -2.41 4.97
CA ARG A 23 -10.18 -2.98 4.54
C ARG A 23 -10.32 -4.45 4.90
N LEU A 24 -9.23 -5.20 4.99
CA LEU A 24 -9.26 -6.59 5.47
C LEU A 24 -9.91 -6.71 6.86
N TYR A 25 -9.65 -5.76 7.73
CA TYR A 25 -10.12 -5.80 9.12
C TYR A 25 -11.53 -5.24 9.29
N MET A 26 -12.02 -4.46 8.32
CA MET A 26 -13.26 -3.72 8.44
C MET A 26 -14.39 -4.26 7.55
N VAL A 27 -14.05 -4.88 6.41
CA VAL A 27 -15.03 -5.31 5.41
C VAL A 27 -15.67 -6.66 5.76
N PRO A 28 -14.94 -7.75 6.09
CA PRO A 28 -15.54 -9.07 6.26
C PRO A 28 -16.64 -9.12 7.35
N GLY A 29 -16.45 -8.37 8.45
CA GLY A 29 -17.44 -8.27 9.53
C GLY A 29 -18.46 -7.13 9.36
N GLY A 30 -18.43 -6.41 8.23
CA GLY A 30 -19.32 -5.27 7.97
C GLY A 30 -19.08 -4.06 8.90
N ALA A 31 -17.93 -4.00 9.59
CA ALA A 31 -17.62 -2.90 10.49
C ALA A 31 -17.51 -1.56 9.72
N ILE A 32 -16.99 -1.60 8.50
CA ILE A 32 -16.80 -0.42 7.66
C ILE A 32 -18.08 0.36 7.43
N ASP A 33 -19.24 -0.32 7.37
CA ASP A 33 -20.55 0.30 7.12
C ASP A 33 -21.17 0.94 8.37
N ARG A 34 -20.65 0.60 9.55
CA ARG A 34 -21.13 1.11 10.84
C ARG A 34 -20.31 2.29 11.36
N ILE A 35 -19.23 2.65 10.67
CA ILE A 35 -18.38 3.77 11.06
C ILE A 35 -19.07 5.08 10.73
N ALA A 36 -19.30 5.89 11.75
CA ALA A 36 -19.91 7.22 11.62
C ALA A 36 -18.83 8.32 11.49
N ALA A 37 -19.21 9.49 10.96
CA ALA A 37 -18.31 10.60 10.74
C ALA A 37 -17.49 11.04 11.98
N PRO A 38 -18.02 11.04 13.22
CA PRO A 38 -17.23 11.38 14.41
C PRO A 38 -16.04 10.44 14.66
N ALA A 39 -16.15 9.16 14.27
CA ALA A 39 -15.05 8.22 14.45
C ALA A 39 -13.86 8.56 13.53
N PHE A 40 -14.14 8.91 12.28
CA PHE A 40 -13.13 9.40 11.35
C PHE A 40 -12.51 10.74 11.80
N ALA A 41 -13.34 11.70 12.23
CA ALA A 41 -12.86 12.98 12.74
C ALA A 41 -11.90 12.80 13.93
N GLY A 42 -12.28 11.97 14.91
CA GLY A 42 -11.42 11.68 16.05
C GLY A 42 -10.13 10.94 15.67
N ALA A 43 -10.14 10.13 14.61
CA ALA A 43 -8.92 9.51 14.09
C ALA A 43 -7.97 10.53 13.46
N LEU A 44 -8.49 11.50 12.71
CA LEU A 44 -7.70 12.62 12.15
C LEU A 44 -7.05 13.46 13.25
N GLU A 45 -7.81 13.78 14.30
CA GLU A 45 -7.29 14.53 15.46
C GLU A 45 -6.16 13.79 16.15
N ARG A 46 -6.33 12.49 16.43
CA ARG A 46 -5.27 11.65 17.04
C ARG A 46 -4.02 11.58 16.17
N ALA A 47 -4.19 11.54 14.85
CA ALA A 47 -3.08 11.55 13.90
C ALA A 47 -2.43 12.95 13.77
N GLY A 48 -3.08 14.00 14.29
CA GLY A 48 -2.61 15.39 14.22
C GLY A 48 -2.42 15.87 12.78
N LEU A 49 -3.28 15.45 11.85
CA LEU A 49 -3.14 15.79 10.43
C LEU A 49 -3.60 17.23 10.15
N ALA A 50 -3.15 17.77 9.01
CA ALA A 50 -3.51 19.11 8.58
C ALA A 50 -5.02 19.27 8.34
N PRO A 51 -5.60 20.47 8.48
CA PRO A 51 -7.05 20.71 8.35
C PRO A 51 -7.68 20.29 7.01
N ASN A 52 -6.88 20.17 5.95
CA ASN A 52 -7.33 19.70 4.63
C ASN A 52 -7.41 18.18 4.51
N ALA A 53 -6.97 17.42 5.51
CA ALA A 53 -6.97 15.96 5.48
C ALA A 53 -8.35 15.34 5.17
N PRO A 54 -9.48 15.83 5.71
CA PRO A 54 -10.80 15.31 5.36
C PRO A 54 -11.06 15.34 3.85
N ASN A 55 -10.69 16.42 3.17
CA ASN A 55 -10.89 16.56 1.72
C ASN A 55 -10.01 15.58 0.91
N VAL A 56 -8.78 15.36 1.35
CA VAL A 56 -7.86 14.38 0.71
C VAL A 56 -8.41 12.96 0.87
N TYR A 57 -8.86 12.59 2.07
CA TYR A 57 -9.42 11.25 2.29
C TYR A 57 -10.82 11.05 1.67
N ALA A 58 -11.58 12.11 1.44
CA ALA A 58 -12.85 12.01 0.71
C ALA A 58 -12.68 11.59 -0.77
N GLN A 59 -11.47 11.69 -1.31
CA GLN A 59 -11.15 11.33 -2.71
C GLN A 59 -10.71 9.87 -2.90
N VAL A 60 -10.64 9.08 -1.81
CA VAL A 60 -10.13 7.68 -1.89
C VAL A 60 -11.03 6.77 -2.73
N ARG A 61 -12.31 7.09 -2.80
CA ARG A 61 -13.32 6.41 -3.64
C ARG A 61 -14.43 7.40 -4.03
N PRO A 62 -15.12 7.16 -5.15
CA PRO A 62 -16.37 7.89 -5.42
C PRO A 62 -17.35 7.70 -4.26
N ASN A 63 -17.89 8.80 -3.75
CA ASN A 63 -18.84 8.82 -2.62
C ASN A 63 -18.33 8.09 -1.36
N ALA A 64 -17.04 8.28 -1.03
CA ALA A 64 -16.41 7.63 0.12
C ALA A 64 -17.20 7.84 1.41
N SER A 65 -17.58 6.74 2.06
CA SER A 65 -18.21 6.76 3.38
C SER A 65 -17.18 7.13 4.48
N PRO A 66 -17.62 7.51 5.69
CA PRO A 66 -16.70 7.68 6.81
C PRO A 66 -15.85 6.44 7.08
N GLY A 67 -16.39 5.24 6.85
CA GLY A 67 -15.67 3.99 6.96
C GLY A 67 -14.59 3.82 5.89
N ASP A 68 -14.87 4.20 4.64
CA ASP A 68 -13.88 4.17 3.56
C ASP A 68 -12.72 5.15 3.85
N MET A 69 -13.04 6.34 4.33
CA MET A 69 -12.05 7.34 4.71
C MET A 69 -11.19 6.89 5.91
N LEU A 70 -11.83 6.29 6.92
CA LEU A 70 -11.11 5.74 8.07
C LEU A 70 -10.21 4.57 7.66
N ALA A 71 -10.70 3.64 6.84
CA ALA A 71 -9.89 2.54 6.32
C ALA A 71 -8.66 3.03 5.55
N ALA A 72 -8.80 4.11 4.77
CA ALA A 72 -7.67 4.70 4.06
C ALA A 72 -6.67 5.38 5.01
N LEU A 73 -7.15 6.09 6.03
CA LEU A 73 -6.32 6.70 7.07
C LEU A 73 -5.51 5.63 7.84
N GLU A 74 -6.16 4.55 8.26
CA GLU A 74 -5.53 3.42 8.96
C GLU A 74 -4.52 2.68 8.05
N SER A 75 -4.83 2.53 6.75
CA SER A 75 -3.90 1.97 5.77
C SER A 75 -2.63 2.81 5.64
N ASP A 76 -2.78 4.14 5.65
CA ASP A 76 -1.64 5.05 5.60
C ASP A 76 -0.82 5.00 6.89
N SER A 77 -1.47 5.16 8.05
CA SER A 77 -0.79 5.28 9.33
C SER A 77 -0.01 4.01 9.71
N THR A 78 -0.59 2.84 9.42
CA THR A 78 -0.07 1.56 9.90
C THR A 78 0.87 0.89 8.90
N PHE A 79 0.63 1.05 7.60
CA PHE A 79 1.35 0.30 6.57
C PHE A 79 2.12 1.20 5.60
N ARG A 80 1.40 2.01 4.82
CA ARG A 80 2.01 2.74 3.70
C ARG A 80 3.05 3.75 4.15
N MET A 81 2.71 4.62 5.09
CA MET A 81 3.62 5.70 5.48
C MET A 81 4.86 5.18 6.22
N PRO A 82 4.79 4.17 7.10
CA PRO A 82 5.97 3.52 7.63
C PRO A 82 6.86 2.89 6.55
N ALA A 83 6.27 2.15 5.59
CA ALA A 83 7.01 1.54 4.48
C ALA A 83 7.70 2.60 3.61
N GLN A 84 6.99 3.65 3.24
CA GLN A 84 7.53 4.75 2.44
C GLN A 84 8.62 5.53 3.18
N ARG A 85 8.45 5.81 4.47
CA ARG A 85 9.50 6.44 5.27
C ARG A 85 10.75 5.58 5.35
N TYR A 86 10.59 4.27 5.44
CA TYR A 86 11.72 3.37 5.41
C TYR A 86 12.44 3.44 4.04
N ALA A 87 11.69 3.46 2.94
CA ALA A 87 12.25 3.68 1.61
C ALA A 87 12.97 5.04 1.50
N ASP A 88 12.35 6.14 1.97
CA ASP A 88 12.95 7.49 2.00
C ASP A 88 14.28 7.50 2.76
N ASN A 89 14.32 6.91 3.96
CA ASN A 89 15.53 6.84 4.77
C ASN A 89 16.66 6.06 4.09
N ARG A 90 16.33 4.97 3.41
CA ARG A 90 17.31 4.18 2.67
C ARG A 90 17.82 4.91 1.43
N ALA A 91 16.93 5.57 0.69
CA ALA A 91 17.31 6.38 -0.47
C ALA A 91 18.22 7.55 -0.08
N ALA A 92 17.95 8.20 1.06
CA ALA A 92 18.78 9.30 1.58
C ALA A 92 20.25 8.91 1.82
N VAL A 93 20.53 7.63 2.08
CA VAL A 93 21.89 7.10 2.26
C VAL A 93 22.42 6.33 1.04
N GLY A 94 21.71 6.38 -0.09
CA GLY A 94 22.10 5.73 -1.34
C GLY A 94 21.97 4.20 -1.34
N ALA A 95 21.20 3.62 -0.39
CA ALA A 95 20.99 2.18 -0.31
C ALA A 95 20.06 1.70 -1.44
N PRO A 96 20.36 0.57 -2.12
CA PRO A 96 19.53 0.06 -3.21
C PRO A 96 18.14 -0.30 -2.70
N THR A 97 17.14 0.46 -3.14
CA THR A 97 15.76 0.34 -2.67
C THR A 97 14.81 0.47 -3.83
N TRP A 98 13.78 -0.36 -3.84
CA TRP A 98 12.67 -0.31 -4.80
C TRP A 98 11.37 -0.28 -4.02
N ASN A 99 10.43 0.55 -4.50
CA ASN A 99 9.11 0.66 -3.90
C ASN A 99 8.04 0.08 -4.82
N TYR A 100 7.03 -0.57 -4.22
CA TYR A 100 5.84 -1.01 -4.95
C TYR A 100 4.55 -0.62 -4.23
N GLN A 101 3.47 -0.62 -5.00
CA GLN A 101 2.10 -0.43 -4.53
C GLN A 101 1.20 -1.44 -5.24
N PHE A 102 0.49 -2.26 -4.48
CA PHE A 102 -0.49 -3.18 -5.05
C PHE A 102 -1.86 -2.51 -5.07
N ALA A 103 -2.43 -2.38 -6.27
CA ALA A 103 -3.60 -1.56 -6.52
C ALA A 103 -4.79 -2.31 -7.13
N TRP A 104 -4.59 -3.58 -7.51
CA TRP A 104 -5.66 -4.37 -8.10
C TRP A 104 -6.85 -4.52 -7.14
N GLN A 105 -8.05 -4.16 -7.65
CA GLN A 105 -9.27 -4.16 -6.87
C GLN A 105 -9.89 -5.56 -6.88
N SER A 106 -9.81 -6.25 -5.76
CA SER A 106 -10.49 -7.53 -5.57
C SER A 106 -12.00 -7.37 -5.64
N PRO A 107 -12.71 -8.22 -6.42
CA PRO A 107 -14.16 -8.30 -6.37
C PRO A 107 -14.70 -9.01 -5.12
N GLY A 108 -13.84 -9.49 -4.24
CA GLY A 108 -14.22 -10.13 -3.01
C GLY A 108 -15.14 -9.27 -2.15
N PHE A 109 -16.06 -9.92 -1.42
CA PHE A 109 -17.09 -9.26 -0.61
C PHE A 109 -17.92 -8.24 -1.43
N GLY A 110 -18.31 -8.62 -2.65
CA GLY A 110 -19.10 -7.76 -3.52
C GLY A 110 -18.34 -6.51 -4.01
N GLY A 111 -17.01 -6.61 -4.19
CA GLY A 111 -16.14 -5.50 -4.60
C GLY A 111 -15.76 -4.55 -3.46
N ARG A 112 -16.18 -4.86 -2.23
CA ARG A 112 -15.91 -4.02 -1.06
C ARG A 112 -14.50 -4.22 -0.50
N LEU A 113 -13.88 -5.38 -0.76
CA LEU A 113 -12.55 -5.68 -0.22
C LEU A 113 -11.48 -4.80 -0.84
N GLY A 114 -11.49 -4.61 -2.14
CA GLY A 114 -10.51 -3.79 -2.84
C GLY A 114 -9.09 -4.36 -2.76
N ALA A 115 -8.10 -3.51 -2.84
CA ALA A 115 -6.68 -3.87 -2.67
C ALA A 115 -6.33 -3.95 -1.18
N ALA A 116 -6.95 -4.88 -0.45
CA ALA A 116 -6.80 -5.03 0.99
C ALA A 116 -5.51 -5.79 1.36
N HIS A 117 -5.18 -5.76 2.65
CA HIS A 117 -4.06 -6.53 3.21
C HIS A 117 -4.13 -7.99 2.79
N VAL A 118 -3.01 -8.59 2.48
CA VAL A 118 -2.77 -9.97 2.00
C VAL A 118 -3.34 -10.32 0.62
N VAL A 119 -4.09 -9.43 -0.04
CA VAL A 119 -4.61 -9.69 -1.39
C VAL A 119 -3.47 -9.82 -2.42
N ASP A 120 -2.34 -9.18 -2.20
CA ASP A 120 -1.13 -9.26 -3.03
C ASP A 120 -0.37 -10.58 -2.88
N VAL A 121 -0.48 -11.26 -1.75
CA VAL A 121 0.28 -12.48 -1.45
C VAL A 121 0.14 -13.58 -2.52
N PRO A 122 -1.08 -13.98 -2.94
CA PRO A 122 -1.22 -14.99 -4.00
C PRO A 122 -0.68 -14.53 -5.36
N TYR A 123 -0.54 -13.23 -5.60
CA TYR A 123 0.10 -12.68 -6.81
C TYR A 123 1.62 -12.76 -6.73
N VAL A 124 2.20 -12.44 -5.57
CA VAL A 124 3.65 -12.57 -5.34
C VAL A 124 4.13 -14.00 -5.53
N PHE A 125 3.36 -14.98 -5.06
CA PHE A 125 3.72 -16.41 -5.13
C PHE A 125 3.11 -17.16 -6.30
N ASN A 126 2.33 -16.48 -7.16
CA ASN A 126 1.59 -17.09 -8.29
C ASN A 126 0.73 -18.29 -7.85
N THR A 127 -0.01 -18.12 -6.76
CA THR A 127 -0.83 -19.17 -6.12
C THR A 127 -2.33 -18.83 -6.13
N LEU A 128 -2.82 -18.18 -7.20
CA LEU A 128 -4.22 -17.73 -7.31
C LEU A 128 -5.23 -18.88 -7.19
N ALA A 129 -4.86 -20.10 -7.61
CA ALA A 129 -5.73 -21.28 -7.53
C ALA A 129 -5.86 -21.86 -6.11
N SER A 130 -5.15 -21.30 -5.13
CA SER A 130 -5.20 -21.77 -3.74
C SER A 130 -6.59 -21.52 -3.12
N LYS A 131 -7.11 -22.53 -2.41
CA LYS A 131 -8.40 -22.41 -1.70
C LYS A 131 -8.38 -21.29 -0.66
N GLN A 132 -7.23 -21.01 -0.06
CA GLN A 132 -7.04 -19.96 0.93
C GLN A 132 -7.11 -18.56 0.30
N ALA A 133 -6.70 -18.41 -0.97
CA ALA A 133 -6.74 -17.15 -1.68
C ALA A 133 -8.14 -16.79 -2.19
N SER A 134 -8.97 -17.79 -2.52
CA SER A 134 -10.27 -17.61 -3.18
C SER A 134 -11.20 -16.58 -2.51
N PRO A 135 -11.39 -16.54 -1.17
CA PRO A 135 -12.24 -15.53 -0.54
C PRO A 135 -11.74 -14.10 -0.75
N PHE A 136 -10.42 -13.92 -0.79
CA PHE A 136 -9.78 -12.61 -0.97
C PHE A 136 -9.73 -12.16 -2.43
N LEU A 137 -9.76 -13.12 -3.37
CA LEU A 137 -9.73 -12.84 -4.80
C LEU A 137 -11.13 -12.63 -5.39
N GLY A 138 -12.18 -13.01 -4.66
CA GLY A 138 -13.57 -12.98 -5.16
C GLY A 138 -13.80 -13.87 -6.39
N GLY A 139 -12.98 -14.92 -6.53
CA GLY A 139 -12.99 -15.84 -7.66
C GLY A 139 -11.57 -16.23 -8.09
N GLN A 140 -11.29 -16.15 -9.39
CA GLN A 140 -10.01 -16.67 -9.95
C GLN A 140 -8.83 -15.68 -9.87
N GLY A 141 -9.07 -14.41 -9.52
CA GLY A 141 -8.02 -13.39 -9.60
C GLY A 141 -7.66 -13.02 -11.04
N HIS A 142 -6.52 -12.35 -11.23
CA HIS A 142 -6.04 -11.86 -12.53
C HIS A 142 -4.67 -12.47 -12.86
N GLN A 143 -4.66 -13.60 -13.59
CA GLN A 143 -3.44 -14.38 -13.86
C GLN A 143 -2.31 -13.55 -14.52
N PRO A 144 -2.56 -12.67 -15.51
CA PRO A 144 -1.49 -11.87 -16.10
C PRO A 144 -0.78 -10.95 -15.08
N LEU A 145 -1.50 -10.45 -14.08
CA LEU A 145 -0.91 -9.67 -12.98
C LEU A 145 -0.04 -10.57 -12.08
N ALA A 146 -0.51 -11.78 -11.78
CA ALA A 146 0.27 -12.72 -10.97
C ALA A 146 1.58 -13.11 -11.69
N ASP A 147 1.53 -13.40 -12.98
CA ASP A 147 2.72 -13.71 -13.77
C ASP A 147 3.72 -12.55 -13.78
N THR A 148 3.20 -11.32 -13.95
CA THR A 148 4.02 -10.10 -13.91
C THR A 148 4.66 -9.91 -12.54
N MET A 149 3.88 -9.98 -11.48
CA MET A 149 4.35 -9.73 -10.12
C MET A 149 5.35 -10.79 -9.66
N PHE A 150 5.01 -12.07 -9.85
CA PHE A 150 5.91 -13.20 -9.57
C PHE A 150 7.23 -13.09 -10.33
N GLY A 151 7.18 -12.70 -11.62
CA GLY A 151 8.38 -12.50 -12.45
C GLY A 151 9.32 -11.44 -11.86
N HIS A 152 8.78 -10.30 -11.40
CA HIS A 152 9.56 -9.25 -10.75
C HIS A 152 10.17 -9.70 -9.41
N TRP A 153 9.40 -10.42 -8.57
CA TRP A 153 9.93 -10.99 -7.32
C TRP A 153 11.03 -12.02 -7.56
N LEU A 154 10.83 -12.94 -8.52
CA LEU A 154 11.82 -13.93 -8.90
C LEU A 154 13.12 -13.28 -9.41
N ARG A 155 13.01 -12.23 -10.22
CA ARG A 155 14.16 -11.45 -10.67
C ARG A 155 14.87 -10.80 -9.48
N PHE A 156 14.15 -10.14 -8.57
CA PHE A 156 14.73 -9.52 -7.39
C PHE A 156 15.48 -10.52 -6.51
N VAL A 157 14.89 -11.68 -6.25
CA VAL A 157 15.56 -12.75 -5.46
C VAL A 157 16.85 -13.23 -6.11
N LYS A 158 16.90 -13.31 -7.45
CA LYS A 158 18.07 -13.76 -8.19
C LYS A 158 19.17 -12.72 -8.34
N THR A 159 18.81 -11.45 -8.46
CA THR A 159 19.73 -10.38 -8.90
C THR A 159 19.83 -9.19 -7.94
N GLY A 160 18.95 -9.08 -6.98
CA GLY A 160 18.81 -7.89 -6.14
C GLY A 160 18.16 -6.68 -6.85
N ASP A 161 17.64 -6.89 -8.09
CA ASP A 161 17.02 -5.85 -8.92
C ASP A 161 15.70 -6.37 -9.50
N PRO A 162 14.53 -5.80 -9.15
CA PRO A 162 13.24 -6.26 -9.62
C PRO A 162 12.92 -5.83 -11.06
N GLY A 163 13.72 -4.96 -11.69
CA GLY A 163 13.59 -4.60 -13.09
C GLY A 163 12.88 -3.28 -13.37
N TRP A 164 12.79 -2.40 -12.41
CA TRP A 164 12.38 -1.01 -12.59
C TRP A 164 13.35 -0.03 -11.94
N ALA A 165 13.11 1.28 -12.06
CA ALA A 165 13.98 2.31 -11.51
C ALA A 165 14.08 2.22 -9.98
N ARG A 166 15.28 2.39 -9.43
CA ARG A 166 15.50 2.51 -7.98
C ARG A 166 14.73 3.69 -7.42
N TYR A 167 14.24 3.52 -6.21
CA TYR A 167 13.59 4.57 -5.46
C TYR A 167 14.56 5.70 -5.12
N ASP A 168 14.16 6.94 -5.39
CA ASP A 168 14.88 8.17 -5.06
C ASP A 168 13.93 9.19 -4.43
N LEU A 169 14.49 10.23 -3.80
CA LEU A 169 13.69 11.26 -3.11
C LEU A 169 13.12 12.33 -4.05
N ALA A 170 13.62 12.44 -5.28
CA ALA A 170 13.18 13.46 -6.23
C ALA A 170 11.89 13.04 -6.92
N THR A 171 11.85 11.83 -7.45
CA THR A 171 10.75 11.33 -8.27
C THR A 171 9.92 10.23 -7.60
N ARG A 172 10.45 9.56 -6.57
CA ARG A 172 9.81 8.47 -5.83
C ARG A 172 9.19 7.41 -6.74
N PRO A 173 9.94 6.83 -7.68
CA PRO A 173 9.40 5.87 -8.62
C PRO A 173 8.88 4.65 -7.87
N THR A 174 7.63 4.33 -8.09
CA THR A 174 6.91 3.24 -7.42
C THR A 174 6.26 2.35 -8.48
N MET A 175 6.57 1.07 -8.47
CA MET A 175 5.88 0.10 -9.34
C MET A 175 4.46 -0.12 -8.81
N ARG A 176 3.47 0.36 -9.54
CA ARG A 176 2.06 0.15 -9.24
C ARG A 176 1.58 -1.11 -9.94
N PHE A 177 1.26 -2.14 -9.16
CA PHE A 177 0.72 -3.42 -9.64
C PHE A 177 -0.80 -3.36 -9.74
N ASP A 178 -1.30 -3.42 -10.95
CA ASP A 178 -2.72 -3.42 -11.30
C ASP A 178 -2.91 -4.23 -12.60
N THR A 179 -4.11 -4.29 -13.15
CA THR A 179 -4.38 -4.89 -14.47
C THR A 179 -3.45 -4.35 -15.57
N ARG A 180 -3.00 -3.12 -15.42
CA ARG A 180 -1.93 -2.48 -16.20
C ARG A 180 -0.88 -1.97 -15.24
N SER A 181 0.13 -2.79 -14.99
CA SER A 181 1.23 -2.41 -14.10
C SER A 181 2.16 -1.40 -14.77
N ALA A 182 2.57 -0.37 -14.02
CA ALA A 182 3.48 0.66 -14.49
C ALA A 182 4.23 1.31 -13.33
N VAL A 183 5.39 1.89 -13.63
CA VAL A 183 6.09 2.77 -12.69
C VAL A 183 5.42 4.14 -12.71
N VAL A 184 5.05 4.62 -11.53
CA VAL A 184 4.41 5.93 -11.32
C VAL A 184 5.30 6.75 -10.38
N ALA A 185 5.46 8.03 -10.67
CA ALA A 185 6.17 8.96 -9.81
C ALA A 185 5.28 9.39 -8.64
N ASP A 186 5.76 9.19 -7.41
CA ASP A 186 5.13 9.62 -6.14
C ASP A 186 3.60 9.38 -6.09
N PRO A 187 3.11 8.14 -6.26
CA PRO A 187 1.67 7.89 -6.22
C PRO A 187 1.11 8.29 -4.85
N LEU A 188 -0.06 8.96 -4.84
CA LEU A 188 -0.72 9.48 -3.64
C LEU A 188 0.13 10.53 -2.89
N ALA A 189 0.80 11.42 -3.63
CA ALA A 189 1.66 12.49 -3.10
C ALA A 189 0.95 13.36 -2.05
N ASP A 190 -0.30 13.74 -2.27
CA ASP A 190 -1.15 14.51 -1.36
C ASP A 190 -1.34 13.81 -0.02
N ARG A 191 -1.59 12.50 -0.02
CA ARG A 191 -1.69 11.71 1.23
C ARG A 191 -0.32 11.65 1.92
N ARG A 192 0.78 11.40 1.18
CA ARG A 192 2.14 11.43 1.74
C ARG A 192 2.47 12.78 2.39
N GLN A 193 2.06 13.89 1.77
CA GLN A 193 2.30 15.23 2.29
C GLN A 193 1.59 15.49 3.62
N LEU A 194 0.38 14.96 3.83
CA LEU A 194 -0.32 15.04 5.11
C LEU A 194 0.47 14.42 6.27
N TRP A 195 1.24 13.36 5.97
CA TRP A 195 2.02 12.62 6.95
C TRP A 195 3.47 13.10 7.09
N ALA A 196 3.85 14.18 6.38
CA ALA A 196 5.19 14.75 6.49
C ALA A 196 5.49 15.20 7.93
N GLY A 197 6.63 14.78 8.47
CA GLY A 197 7.03 15.11 9.85
C GLY A 197 6.28 14.38 10.96
N LYS A 198 5.26 13.56 10.67
CA LYS A 198 4.55 12.81 11.70
C LYS A 198 5.36 11.63 12.20
N LYS A 199 5.20 11.28 13.48
CA LYS A 199 5.79 10.06 14.06
C LYS A 199 4.79 8.91 13.92
N PHE A 200 5.30 7.71 13.66
CA PHE A 200 4.56 6.47 13.74
C PHE A 200 5.00 5.73 15.01
N ASN A 201 4.05 5.32 15.80
CA ASN A 201 4.29 4.57 17.06
C ASN A 201 4.47 3.08 16.75
#